data_0759f89a891798a26bba776ff35bab1b
#
_entry.id   0759f89a891798a26bba776ff35bab1b
#
_cell.length_a   1.000
_cell.length_b   1.000
_cell.length_c   1.000
_cell.angle_alpha   90.00
_cell.angle_beta   90.00
_cell.angle_gamma   90.00
#
_symmetry.space_group_name_H-M   'P 1'
#
loop_
_entity.id
_entity.type
_entity.pdbx_description
1 polymer ?
#
loop_
_entity_poly.entity_id
_entity_poly.type
_entity_poly.pdbx_seq_one_letter_code
_entity_poly.pdbx_strand_id
1 'polypeptide(L)'
;MTTKKFIYSLICFFLSSNLFAQSNFNGLESNMSNIYRLSDAKTRSISPENFTGAKGQGGMATEGTGKGPSRDLGQGWKVSPSVVIKAHTTFNVAEIDGSGSIQHIWMTPTGNWRNSILRFYWDGETTPSVEAPVGDFFCMGWGQYSPLQSLAVCVNPGSAFNCYWPMPFRKKCR
;
A
#
# COMPACT_ATOMS: atom_id res chain seq x y z
N MET A 1 12.26 6.79 61.88
CA MET A 1 12.16 7.76 60.76
C MET A 1 12.58 7.17 59.40
N THR A 2 12.88 5.89 59.30
CA THR A 2 13.43 5.20 58.11
C THR A 2 12.37 4.46 57.29
N THR A 3 11.33 3.90 57.89
CA THR A 3 10.32 3.08 57.18
C THR A 3 9.42 3.88 56.24
N LYS A 4 9.03 5.12 56.61
CA LYS A 4 8.16 5.95 55.76
C LYS A 4 8.88 6.42 54.48
N LYS A 5 10.18 6.72 54.55
CA LYS A 5 10.97 7.10 53.35
C LYS A 5 11.14 5.95 52.39
N PHE A 6 11.23 4.72 52.88
CA PHE A 6 11.32 3.52 52.04
C PHE A 6 10.04 3.24 51.29
N ILE A 7 8.88 3.43 51.92
CA ILE A 7 7.57 3.26 51.28
C ILE A 7 7.35 4.30 50.20
N TYR A 8 7.68 5.55 50.39
CA TYR A 8 7.56 6.58 49.33
C TYR A 8 8.50 6.34 48.16
N SER A 9 9.72 5.84 48.40
CA SER A 9 10.66 5.48 47.34
C SER A 9 10.16 4.27 46.51
N LEU A 10 9.52 3.32 47.15
CA LEU A 10 8.93 2.14 46.48
C LEU A 10 7.69 2.51 45.63
N ILE A 11 6.85 3.41 46.15
CA ILE A 11 5.67 3.91 45.42
C ILE A 11 6.10 4.74 44.20
N CYS A 12 7.13 5.58 44.32
CA CYS A 12 7.66 6.33 43.16
C CYS A 12 8.28 5.41 42.12
N PHE A 13 8.91 4.30 42.51
CA PHE A 13 9.47 3.32 41.57
C PHE A 13 8.39 2.55 40.80
N PHE A 14 7.28 2.22 41.44
CA PHE A 14 6.15 1.57 40.78
C PHE A 14 5.36 2.53 39.87
N LEU A 15 5.34 3.83 40.16
CA LEU A 15 4.71 4.83 39.30
C LEU A 15 5.55 5.15 38.06
N SER A 16 6.86 5.04 38.13
CA SER A 16 7.75 5.27 36.97
C SER A 16 7.80 4.10 35.99
N SER A 17 7.46 2.87 36.41
CA SER A 17 7.46 1.70 35.53
C SER A 17 6.25 1.63 34.58
N ASN A 18 5.22 2.43 34.81
CA ASN A 18 4.04 2.47 33.93
C ASN A 18 4.15 3.46 32.75
N LEU A 19 5.25 4.22 32.63
CA LEU A 19 5.45 5.19 31.56
C LEU A 19 5.97 4.58 30.26
N PHE A 20 6.31 3.28 30.24
CA PHE A 20 6.81 2.59 29.03
C PHE A 20 5.77 1.72 28.32
N ALA A 21 4.50 1.80 28.70
CA ALA A 21 3.43 1.00 28.09
C ALA A 21 2.82 1.62 26.83
N GLN A 22 3.47 2.60 26.21
CA GLN A 22 3.13 2.94 24.83
C GLN A 22 3.92 2.00 23.91
N SER A 23 3.26 0.96 23.43
CA SER A 23 3.78 0.19 22.31
C SER A 23 4.18 1.17 21.21
N ASN A 24 5.41 1.07 20.71
CA ASN A 24 5.85 1.88 19.59
C ASN A 24 4.93 1.59 18.39
N PHE A 25 3.99 2.49 18.17
CA PHE A 25 3.08 2.39 17.03
C PHE A 25 3.91 2.61 15.77
N ASN A 26 4.01 1.57 14.95
CA ASN A 26 4.82 1.58 13.74
C ASN A 26 4.07 2.10 12.49
N GLY A 27 2.79 2.45 12.62
CA GLY A 27 1.94 2.94 11.53
C GLY A 27 1.35 1.85 10.64
N LEU A 28 1.70 0.57 10.82
CA LEU A 28 1.24 -0.52 9.93
C LEU A 28 -0.19 -0.97 10.24
N GLU A 29 -0.65 -0.74 11.47
CA GLU A 29 -1.99 -1.14 11.94
C GLU A 29 -2.93 0.07 12.05
N SER A 30 -2.76 1.07 11.18
CA SER A 30 -3.58 2.28 11.21
C SER A 30 -5.05 1.98 10.90
N ASN A 31 -5.93 2.46 11.77
CA ASN A 31 -7.38 2.37 11.60
C ASN A 31 -8.05 3.58 12.28
N MET A 32 -9.36 3.71 12.17
CA MET A 32 -10.10 4.86 12.71
C MET A 32 -9.94 5.05 14.23
N SER A 33 -9.64 3.99 14.98
CA SER A 33 -9.47 4.07 16.45
C SER A 33 -8.09 4.54 16.88
N ASN A 34 -7.10 4.52 15.99
CA ASN A 34 -5.72 4.86 16.31
C ASN A 34 -5.05 5.86 15.34
N ILE A 35 -5.84 6.43 14.41
CA ILE A 35 -5.34 7.38 13.40
C ILE A 35 -4.66 8.62 14.00
N TYR A 36 -4.98 8.96 15.24
CA TYR A 36 -4.37 10.08 15.98
C TYR A 36 -2.93 9.78 16.46
N ARG A 37 -2.49 8.53 16.40
CA ARG A 37 -1.15 8.15 16.87
C ARG A 37 -0.12 8.45 15.80
N LEU A 38 0.94 9.13 16.20
CA LEU A 38 2.06 9.41 15.33
C LEU A 38 2.99 8.19 15.23
N SER A 39 3.64 8.04 14.09
CA SER A 39 4.65 7.03 13.86
C SER A 39 5.77 7.59 12.97
N ASP A 40 6.91 6.91 12.94
CA ASP A 40 8.02 7.23 12.04
C ASP A 40 7.86 6.61 10.65
N ALA A 41 6.72 5.97 10.37
CA ALA A 41 6.42 5.37 9.09
C ALA A 41 6.44 6.43 7.97
N LYS A 42 7.02 6.05 6.84
CA LYS A 42 7.09 6.91 5.65
C LYS A 42 6.22 6.32 4.56
N THR A 43 5.31 7.13 4.06
CA THR A 43 4.46 6.74 2.94
C THR A 43 5.20 6.92 1.61
N ARG A 44 4.91 6.02 0.67
CA ARG A 44 5.37 6.08 -0.72
C ARG A 44 4.23 5.68 -1.64
N SER A 45 4.28 6.17 -2.86
CA SER A 45 3.36 5.74 -3.92
C SER A 45 4.16 5.25 -5.12
N ILE A 46 3.86 4.04 -5.56
CA ILE A 46 4.39 3.47 -6.80
C ILE A 46 3.28 3.56 -7.84
N SER A 47 3.62 4.11 -9.00
CA SER A 47 2.68 4.31 -10.10
C SER A 47 3.44 4.39 -11.43
N PRO A 48 2.75 4.37 -12.58
CA PRO A 48 3.42 4.60 -13.87
C PRO A 48 4.13 5.95 -13.98
N GLU A 49 3.80 6.93 -13.14
CA GLU A 49 4.51 8.20 -13.04
C GLU A 49 5.78 8.12 -12.16
N ASN A 50 5.91 7.06 -11.34
CA ASN A 50 7.05 6.85 -10.44
C ASN A 50 7.14 5.37 -10.03
N PHE A 51 7.77 4.55 -10.85
CA PHE A 51 7.87 3.10 -10.63
C PHE A 51 8.71 2.70 -9.40
N THR A 52 9.55 3.57 -8.91
CA THR A 52 10.40 3.30 -7.73
C THR A 52 9.78 3.75 -6.42
N GLY A 53 8.73 4.57 -6.46
CA GLY A 53 8.19 5.21 -5.26
C GLY A 53 9.16 6.21 -4.61
N ALA A 54 10.22 6.62 -5.30
CA ALA A 54 11.22 7.52 -4.73
C ALA A 54 10.62 8.90 -4.40
N LYS A 55 11.05 9.46 -3.26
CA LYS A 55 10.59 10.78 -2.80
C LYS A 55 10.90 11.85 -3.86
N GLY A 56 9.91 12.68 -4.18
CA GLY A 56 10.06 13.78 -5.12
C GLY A 56 10.09 13.37 -6.60
N GLN A 57 9.87 12.10 -6.91
CA GLN A 57 9.85 11.58 -8.29
C GLN A 57 8.44 11.39 -8.86
N GLY A 58 7.41 11.72 -8.13
CA GLY A 58 6.04 11.70 -8.64
C GLY A 58 5.83 12.77 -9.72
N GLY A 59 5.19 12.38 -10.84
CA GLY A 59 4.96 13.27 -11.99
C GLY A 59 6.21 13.64 -12.77
N MET A 60 7.33 12.94 -12.58
CA MET A 60 8.58 13.27 -13.26
C MET A 60 8.79 12.50 -14.58
N ALA A 61 7.80 11.68 -14.97
CA ALA A 61 7.85 10.95 -16.25
C ALA A 61 7.91 11.93 -17.44
N THR A 62 8.76 11.63 -18.42
CA THR A 62 8.88 12.37 -19.68
C THR A 62 8.31 11.59 -20.85
N GLU A 63 8.09 10.32 -20.67
CA GLU A 63 7.52 9.38 -21.64
C GLU A 63 6.38 8.59 -20.99
N GLY A 64 5.39 8.20 -21.79
CA GLY A 64 4.28 7.39 -21.30
C GLY A 64 3.04 7.49 -22.19
N THR A 65 2.00 6.79 -21.80
CA THR A 65 0.75 6.67 -22.56
C THR A 65 -0.02 8.00 -22.67
N GLY A 66 0.26 8.97 -21.81
CA GLY A 66 -0.34 10.31 -21.82
C GLY A 66 0.52 11.38 -22.49
N LYS A 67 1.68 11.02 -23.10
CA LYS A 67 2.59 12.00 -23.72
C LYS A 67 1.92 12.84 -24.81
N GLY A 68 1.07 12.24 -25.63
CA GLY A 68 0.33 12.97 -26.65
C GLY A 68 -0.60 14.06 -26.09
N PRO A 69 -1.54 13.70 -25.22
CA PRO A 69 -2.43 14.67 -24.55
C PRO A 69 -1.69 15.74 -23.73
N SER A 70 -0.57 15.38 -23.10
CA SER A 70 0.20 16.30 -22.22
C SER A 70 1.34 17.05 -22.92
N ARG A 71 1.51 16.91 -24.23
CA ARG A 71 2.66 17.44 -24.99
C ARG A 71 2.95 18.92 -24.78
N ASP A 72 1.91 19.72 -24.62
CA ASP A 72 2.02 21.18 -24.49
C ASP A 72 2.05 21.64 -23.01
N LEU A 73 1.96 20.71 -22.06
CA LEU A 73 1.89 20.99 -20.62
C LEU A 73 3.22 20.76 -19.89
N GLY A 74 4.12 19.98 -20.48
CA GLY A 74 5.44 19.68 -19.94
C GLY A 74 5.46 18.64 -18.84
N GLN A 75 6.62 18.49 -18.21
CA GLN A 75 6.83 17.59 -17.08
C GLN A 75 6.01 18.06 -15.86
N GLY A 76 5.58 17.11 -15.05
CA GLY A 76 4.69 17.37 -13.90
C GLY A 76 3.21 17.17 -14.22
N TRP A 77 2.87 17.14 -15.47
CA TRP A 77 1.54 16.76 -15.94
C TRP A 77 1.51 15.25 -16.24
N LYS A 78 0.35 14.65 -16.17
CA LYS A 78 0.12 13.20 -16.25
C LYS A 78 0.60 12.57 -17.59
N VAL A 79 1.91 12.49 -17.77
CA VAL A 79 2.58 11.97 -18.97
C VAL A 79 2.50 10.46 -19.05
N SER A 80 2.57 9.76 -17.91
CA SER A 80 2.53 8.30 -17.82
C SER A 80 1.37 7.82 -16.93
N PRO A 81 0.10 8.01 -17.32
CA PRO A 81 -1.04 7.67 -16.49
C PRO A 81 -1.29 6.16 -16.38
N SER A 82 -0.74 5.36 -17.27
CA SER A 82 -1.03 3.93 -17.36
C SER A 82 0.12 3.16 -17.98
N VAL A 83 0.07 1.83 -17.86
CA VAL A 83 0.93 0.89 -18.57
C VAL A 83 0.09 0.03 -19.49
N VAL A 84 0.71 -0.48 -20.56
CA VAL A 84 0.12 -1.48 -21.45
C VAL A 84 0.86 -2.79 -21.24
N ILE A 85 0.17 -3.78 -20.69
CA ILE A 85 0.71 -5.12 -20.47
C ILE A 85 0.28 -6.00 -21.65
N LYS A 86 1.25 -6.48 -22.43
CA LYS A 86 0.99 -7.34 -23.58
C LYS A 86 0.59 -8.75 -23.12
N ALA A 87 -0.20 -9.43 -23.94
CA ALA A 87 -0.54 -10.84 -23.71
C ALA A 87 0.75 -11.69 -23.55
N HIS A 88 0.68 -12.68 -22.69
CA HIS A 88 1.79 -13.62 -22.39
C HIS A 88 3.06 -12.94 -21.84
N THR A 89 2.94 -11.75 -21.24
CA THR A 89 4.05 -11.07 -20.57
C THR A 89 3.77 -10.89 -19.10
N THR A 90 4.84 -10.76 -18.30
CA THR A 90 4.75 -10.37 -16.90
C THR A 90 5.25 -8.93 -16.75
N PHE A 91 4.47 -8.13 -16.05
CA PHE A 91 4.84 -6.78 -15.66
C PHE A 91 5.04 -6.71 -14.15
N ASN A 92 6.22 -6.28 -13.70
CA ASN A 92 6.49 -6.07 -12.29
C ASN A 92 5.92 -4.71 -11.87
N VAL A 93 4.82 -4.73 -11.10
CA VAL A 93 4.13 -3.51 -10.66
C VAL A 93 4.93 -2.78 -9.60
N ALA A 94 5.51 -3.54 -8.66
CA ALA A 94 6.28 -3.01 -7.54
C ALA A 94 7.31 -4.02 -7.08
N GLU A 95 8.47 -3.50 -6.69
CA GLU A 95 9.51 -4.25 -5.99
C GLU A 95 10.02 -3.37 -4.86
N ILE A 96 9.74 -3.78 -3.62
CA ILE A 96 9.96 -2.96 -2.43
C ILE A 96 10.87 -3.73 -1.50
N ASP A 97 12.06 -3.19 -1.25
CA ASP A 97 13.01 -3.73 -0.28
C ASP A 97 12.82 -3.07 1.10
N GLY A 98 13.10 -3.82 2.14
CA GLY A 98 12.88 -3.44 3.52
C GLY A 98 11.53 -3.88 4.05
N SER A 99 11.27 -3.61 5.32
CA SER A 99 9.98 -3.89 5.95
C SER A 99 8.95 -2.82 5.64
N GLY A 100 7.70 -3.22 5.47
CA GLY A 100 6.64 -2.27 5.15
C GLY A 100 5.27 -2.90 5.12
N SER A 101 4.31 -2.16 4.58
CA SER A 101 2.96 -2.66 4.32
C SER A 101 2.39 -1.97 3.09
N ILE A 102 1.78 -2.75 2.19
CA ILE A 102 0.90 -2.19 1.17
C ILE A 102 -0.37 -1.76 1.88
N GLN A 103 -0.70 -0.47 1.80
CA GLN A 103 -1.88 0.09 2.45
C GLN A 103 -3.05 0.31 1.49
N HIS A 104 -2.74 0.47 0.20
CA HIS A 104 -3.75 0.72 -0.81
C HIS A 104 -3.26 0.26 -2.18
N ILE A 105 -4.11 -0.42 -2.91
CA ILE A 105 -3.94 -0.70 -4.34
C ILE A 105 -5.12 -0.06 -5.07
N TRP A 106 -4.82 0.75 -6.07
CA TRP A 106 -5.80 1.35 -6.95
C TRP A 106 -5.47 1.05 -8.41
N MET A 107 -6.45 0.64 -9.17
CA MET A 107 -6.30 0.46 -10.61
C MET A 107 -7.63 0.60 -11.36
N THR A 108 -7.53 0.94 -12.63
CA THR A 108 -8.67 0.96 -13.58
C THR A 108 -8.33 0.08 -14.77
N PRO A 109 -8.32 -1.25 -14.60
CA PRO A 109 -7.94 -2.15 -15.67
C PRO A 109 -8.96 -2.15 -16.79
N THR A 110 -8.46 -2.24 -18.03
CA THR A 110 -9.29 -2.40 -19.24
C THR A 110 -9.19 -3.85 -19.77
N GLY A 111 -10.09 -4.22 -20.64
CA GLY A 111 -10.14 -5.56 -21.22
C GLY A 111 -10.80 -6.59 -20.29
N ASN A 112 -10.44 -7.87 -20.46
CA ASN A 112 -10.98 -8.94 -19.64
C ASN A 112 -10.15 -9.12 -18.37
N TRP A 113 -10.71 -8.78 -17.23
CA TRP A 113 -10.04 -8.79 -15.92
C TRP A 113 -9.68 -10.21 -15.45
N ARG A 114 -10.25 -11.25 -16.01
CA ARG A 114 -9.91 -12.64 -15.68
C ARG A 114 -8.69 -13.15 -16.44
N ASN A 115 -8.30 -12.48 -17.53
CA ASN A 115 -7.13 -12.85 -18.31
C ASN A 115 -5.81 -12.27 -17.76
N SER A 116 -5.89 -11.38 -16.78
CA SER A 116 -4.74 -10.80 -16.10
C SER A 116 -4.64 -11.40 -14.70
N ILE A 117 -3.48 -11.96 -14.37
CA ILE A 117 -3.25 -12.61 -13.07
C ILE A 117 -2.41 -11.68 -12.20
N LEU A 118 -2.91 -11.37 -11.01
CA LEU A 118 -2.20 -10.62 -9.97
C LEU A 118 -1.48 -11.62 -9.06
N ARG A 119 -0.21 -11.34 -8.76
CA ARG A 119 0.62 -12.16 -7.87
C ARG A 119 1.29 -11.29 -6.83
N PHE A 120 1.39 -11.81 -5.61
CA PHE A 120 2.18 -11.22 -4.54
C PHE A 120 3.19 -12.23 -4.03
N TYR A 121 4.42 -11.74 -3.82
CA TYR A 121 5.54 -12.50 -3.26
C TYR A 121 6.08 -11.73 -2.07
N TRP A 122 6.16 -12.37 -0.92
CA TRP A 122 6.65 -11.78 0.31
C TRP A 122 8.03 -12.31 0.67
N ASP A 123 8.87 -11.46 1.22
CA ASP A 123 10.09 -11.82 1.94
C ASP A 123 11.07 -12.73 1.18
N GLY A 124 11.05 -12.71 -0.16
CA GLY A 124 11.94 -13.50 -1.01
C GLY A 124 11.36 -14.84 -1.44
N GLU A 125 10.07 -15.09 -1.25
CA GLU A 125 9.40 -16.29 -1.77
C GLU A 125 9.56 -16.43 -3.28
N THR A 126 9.70 -17.67 -3.72
CA THR A 126 9.79 -18.05 -5.15
C THR A 126 8.44 -18.41 -5.75
N THR A 127 7.51 -18.84 -4.90
CA THR A 127 6.10 -19.08 -5.27
C THR A 127 5.22 -17.95 -4.73
N PRO A 128 4.20 -17.51 -5.46
CA PRO A 128 3.34 -16.44 -4.98
C PRO A 128 2.50 -16.89 -3.78
N SER A 129 2.45 -16.07 -2.74
CA SER A 129 1.50 -16.27 -1.62
C SER A 129 0.07 -15.91 -2.01
N VAL A 130 -0.09 -15.05 -3.00
CA VAL A 130 -1.39 -14.70 -3.60
C VAL A 130 -1.24 -14.82 -5.11
N GLU A 131 -2.16 -15.55 -5.74
CA GLU A 131 -2.31 -15.64 -7.17
C GLU A 131 -3.80 -15.70 -7.51
N ALA A 132 -4.29 -14.68 -8.19
CA ALA A 132 -5.70 -14.60 -8.56
C ALA A 132 -5.88 -13.77 -9.84
N PRO A 133 -6.90 -14.04 -10.66
CA PRO A 133 -7.32 -13.09 -11.68
C PRO A 133 -7.59 -11.73 -11.07
N VAL A 134 -7.21 -10.64 -11.76
CA VAL A 134 -7.39 -9.27 -11.26
C VAL A 134 -8.84 -9.01 -10.86
N GLY A 135 -9.79 -9.40 -11.69
CA GLY A 135 -11.21 -9.22 -11.36
C GLY A 135 -11.61 -9.97 -10.09
N ASP A 136 -11.16 -11.21 -9.93
CA ASP A 136 -11.50 -12.06 -8.80
C ASP A 136 -10.93 -11.49 -7.49
N PHE A 137 -9.68 -10.95 -7.54
CA PHE A 137 -9.06 -10.30 -6.39
C PHE A 137 -9.87 -9.09 -5.90
N PHE A 138 -10.50 -8.35 -6.80
CA PHE A 138 -11.36 -7.22 -6.48
C PHE A 138 -12.86 -7.59 -6.42
N CYS A 139 -13.20 -8.88 -6.25
CA CYS A 139 -14.56 -9.40 -6.14
C CYS A 139 -15.42 -9.22 -7.42
N MET A 140 -14.78 -9.04 -8.57
CA MET A 140 -15.42 -8.96 -9.91
C MET A 140 -15.20 -10.24 -10.71
N GLY A 141 -15.39 -11.40 -10.08
CA GLY A 141 -15.07 -12.74 -10.64
C GLY A 141 -15.86 -13.12 -11.89
N TRP A 142 -17.00 -12.50 -12.14
CA TRP A 142 -17.81 -12.75 -13.33
C TRP A 142 -17.36 -11.96 -14.57
N GLY A 143 -16.32 -11.11 -14.42
CA GLY A 143 -15.86 -10.23 -15.50
C GLY A 143 -16.83 -9.12 -15.87
N GLN A 144 -17.84 -8.91 -15.04
CA GLN A 144 -18.84 -7.85 -15.18
C GLN A 144 -18.74 -6.87 -14.03
N TYR A 145 -18.90 -5.58 -14.34
CA TYR A 145 -18.92 -4.54 -13.34
C TYR A 145 -20.18 -4.65 -12.48
N SER A 146 -19.97 -4.56 -11.17
CA SER A 146 -21.03 -4.32 -10.19
C SER A 146 -20.48 -3.40 -9.10
N PRO A 147 -21.21 -2.38 -8.68
CA PRO A 147 -20.79 -1.54 -7.56
C PRO A 147 -20.59 -2.40 -6.31
N LEU A 148 -19.40 -2.32 -5.72
CA LEU A 148 -19.04 -3.01 -4.49
C LEU A 148 -18.48 -2.03 -3.49
N GLN A 149 -18.92 -2.13 -2.25
CA GLN A 149 -18.38 -1.38 -1.11
C GLN A 149 -18.19 -2.30 0.07
N SER A 150 -16.97 -2.38 0.57
CA SER A 150 -16.61 -3.06 1.81
C SER A 150 -15.44 -2.33 2.47
N LEU A 151 -15.05 -2.74 3.68
CA LEU A 151 -13.86 -2.19 4.33
C LEU A 151 -12.56 -2.56 3.60
N ALA A 152 -12.51 -3.73 2.97
CA ALA A 152 -11.29 -4.23 2.33
C ALA A 152 -11.21 -3.87 0.85
N VAL A 153 -12.33 -3.95 0.14
CA VAL A 153 -12.39 -3.77 -1.32
C VAL A 153 -13.55 -2.88 -1.70
N CYS A 154 -13.29 -1.94 -2.59
CA CYS A 154 -14.31 -1.08 -3.16
C CYS A 154 -14.13 -1.03 -4.69
N VAL A 155 -15.23 -1.21 -5.43
CA VAL A 155 -15.26 -1.08 -6.89
C VAL A 155 -16.30 -0.01 -7.23
N ASN A 156 -15.85 1.25 -7.25
CA ASN A 156 -16.70 2.41 -7.44
C ASN A 156 -15.86 3.70 -7.58
N PRO A 157 -16.17 4.67 -8.47
CA PRO A 157 -17.18 4.58 -9.54
C PRO A 157 -16.65 3.75 -10.73
N GLY A 158 -17.55 3.14 -11.50
CA GLY A 158 -17.17 2.33 -12.65
C GLY A 158 -16.15 1.24 -12.27
N SER A 159 -15.20 0.91 -13.13
CA SER A 159 -14.16 -0.09 -12.88
C SER A 159 -12.96 0.46 -12.09
N ALA A 160 -13.16 1.41 -11.17
CA ALA A 160 -12.15 1.85 -10.24
C ALA A 160 -12.00 0.82 -9.10
N PHE A 161 -11.03 -0.05 -9.24
CA PHE A 161 -10.71 -1.13 -8.31
C PHE A 161 -9.83 -0.59 -7.19
N ASN A 162 -10.30 -0.70 -5.95
CA ASN A 162 -9.59 -0.27 -4.76
C ASN A 162 -9.48 -1.44 -3.77
N CYS A 163 -8.30 -1.65 -3.24
CA CYS A 163 -8.07 -2.56 -2.13
C CYS A 163 -7.41 -1.78 -1.00
N TYR A 164 -8.04 -1.77 0.16
CA TYR A 164 -7.55 -1.17 1.41
C TYR A 164 -7.10 -2.22 2.42
N TRP A 165 -6.93 -3.45 1.98
CA TRP A 165 -6.45 -4.53 2.83
C TRP A 165 -4.97 -4.32 3.13
N PRO A 166 -4.57 -4.06 4.39
CA PRO A 166 -3.17 -3.90 4.73
C PRO A 166 -2.42 -5.22 4.54
N MET A 167 -1.32 -5.20 3.80
CA MET A 167 -0.51 -6.37 3.49
C MET A 167 0.93 -6.12 3.98
N PRO A 168 1.25 -6.49 5.24
CA PRO A 168 2.57 -6.30 5.81
C PRO A 168 3.58 -7.32 5.28
N PHE A 169 4.84 -6.89 5.17
CA PHE A 169 5.98 -7.73 4.84
C PHE A 169 7.20 -7.31 5.68
N ARG A 170 8.15 -8.23 5.90
CA ARG A 170 9.28 -8.03 6.81
C ARG A 170 10.56 -7.62 6.11
N LYS A 171 10.78 -8.08 4.89
CA LYS A 171 12.04 -7.89 4.16
C LYS A 171 11.83 -7.37 2.76
N LYS A 172 10.83 -7.86 2.05
CA LYS A 172 10.60 -7.54 0.65
C LYS A 172 9.18 -7.86 0.21
N CYS A 173 8.68 -7.07 -0.74
CA CYS A 173 7.44 -7.32 -1.46
C CYS A 173 7.69 -7.19 -2.97
N ARG A 174 7.13 -8.10 -3.73
CA ARG A 174 7.03 -8.02 -5.19
C ARG A 174 5.62 -8.38 -5.62
#